data_d30d60f02b94b96c33fbd95aa205b33e
#
_entry.id   d30d60f02b94b96c33fbd95aa205b33e
#
_cell.length_a   1.000
_cell.length_b   1.000
_cell.length_c   1.000
_cell.angle_alpha   90.00
_cell.angle_beta   90.00
_cell.angle_gamma   90.00
#
_symmetry.space_group_name_H-M   'P 1'
#
loop_
_entity.id
_entity.type
_entity.pdbx_description
1 polymer ?
#
loop_
_entity_poly.entity_id
_entity_poly.type
_entity_poly.pdbx_seq_one_letter_code
_entity_poly.pdbx_strand_id
1 'polypeptide(L)' 'MASFLHLVKGDSPPVANAVIERNLREPGAHVTVVLLDGAHAALPDGAAVKRLGSDLDYNTLLDLIFESDHVVTW' A
#
# COMPACT_ATOMS: atom_id res chain seq x y z
N MET A 1 11.00 13.14 -3.97
CA MET A 1 10.63 11.77 -3.57
C MET A 1 9.12 11.64 -3.51
N ALA A 2 8.59 10.59 -4.10
CA ALA A 2 7.17 10.33 -4.07
C ALA A 2 6.86 9.18 -3.11
N SER A 3 5.80 9.33 -2.32
CA SER A 3 5.30 8.26 -1.48
C SER A 3 3.93 7.81 -1.97
N PHE A 4 3.79 6.51 -2.13
CA PHE A 4 2.57 5.88 -2.60
C PHE A 4 1.99 5.00 -1.51
N LEU A 5 0.72 5.15 -1.24
CA LEU A 5 0.00 4.31 -0.29
C LEU A 5 -1.10 3.58 -1.04
N HIS A 6 -1.07 2.26 -1.00
CA HIS A 6 -2.10 1.42 -1.59
C HIS A 6 -2.91 0.76 -0.50
N LEU A 7 -4.22 0.95 -0.52
CA LEU A 7 -5.15 0.32 0.42
C LEU A 7 -5.83 -0.84 -0.29
N VAL A 8 -5.63 -2.05 0.20
CA VAL A 8 -6.16 -3.26 -0.42
C VAL A 8 -7.22 -3.86 0.49
N LYS A 9 -8.43 -4.01 -0.05
CA LYS A 9 -9.57 -4.60 0.63
C LYS A 9 -10.02 -5.83 -0.12
N GLY A 10 -10.08 -6.98 0.57
CA GLY A 10 -10.41 -8.24 -0.07
C GLY A 10 -9.28 -8.74 -0.97
N ASP A 11 -9.63 -9.41 -2.06
CA ASP A 11 -8.64 -9.90 -3.02
C ASP A 11 -8.23 -8.76 -3.95
N SER A 12 -6.93 -8.51 -4.06
CA SER A 12 -6.45 -7.45 -4.95
C SER A 12 -6.56 -7.89 -6.41
N PRO A 13 -7.02 -7.01 -7.31
CA PRO A 13 -7.03 -7.35 -8.73
C PRO A 13 -5.60 -7.40 -9.29
N PRO A 14 -5.35 -8.17 -10.37
CA PRO A 14 -4.02 -8.23 -10.99
C PRO A 14 -3.46 -6.86 -11.39
N VAL A 15 -4.33 -5.92 -11.74
CA VAL A 15 -3.91 -4.56 -12.12
C VAL A 15 -3.28 -3.82 -10.92
N ALA A 16 -3.69 -4.13 -9.69
CA ALA A 16 -3.10 -3.54 -8.50
C ALA A 16 -1.61 -3.86 -8.40
N ASN A 17 -1.24 -5.12 -8.63
CA ASN A 17 0.16 -5.53 -8.60
C ASN A 17 0.97 -4.83 -9.69
N ALA A 18 0.40 -4.68 -10.88
CA ALA A 18 1.08 -3.97 -11.98
C ALA A 18 1.36 -2.52 -11.63
N VAL A 19 0.39 -1.83 -11.01
CA VAL A 19 0.56 -0.44 -10.58
C VAL A 19 1.59 -0.34 -9.45
N ILE A 20 1.54 -1.24 -8.48
CA ILE A 20 2.51 -1.25 -7.38
C ILE A 20 3.93 -1.46 -7.92
N GLU A 21 4.12 -2.42 -8.83
CA GLU A 21 5.43 -2.64 -9.45
C GLU A 21 5.92 -1.40 -10.17
N ARG A 22 5.04 -0.72 -10.89
CA ARG A 22 5.39 0.51 -11.60
C ARG A 22 5.83 1.58 -10.62
N ASN A 23 5.14 1.75 -9.50
CA ASN A 23 5.53 2.72 -8.48
C ASN A 23 6.89 2.38 -7.87
N LEU A 24 7.18 1.10 -7.65
CA LEU A 24 8.45 0.67 -7.09
C LEU A 24 9.64 0.97 -8.01
N ARG A 25 9.41 1.12 -9.30
CA ARG A 25 10.46 1.44 -10.27
C ARG A 25 10.81 2.92 -10.31
N GLU A 26 9.99 3.78 -9.73
CA GLU A 26 10.31 5.21 -9.68
C GLU A 26 11.48 5.47 -8.74
N PRO A 27 12.52 6.21 -9.20
CA PRO A 27 13.64 6.55 -8.33
C PRO A 27 13.21 7.34 -7.11
N GLY A 28 13.62 6.90 -5.93
CA GLY A 28 13.30 7.56 -4.68
C GLY A 28 11.88 7.36 -4.17
N ALA A 29 11.09 6.50 -4.82
CA ALA A 29 9.72 6.24 -4.40
C ALA A 29 9.68 5.36 -3.16
N HIS A 30 8.74 5.67 -2.26
CA HIS A 30 8.39 4.81 -1.13
C HIS A 30 6.99 4.26 -1.38
N VAL A 31 6.86 2.94 -1.37
CA VAL A 31 5.58 2.28 -1.60
C VAL A 31 5.19 1.49 -0.36
N THR A 32 4.03 1.83 0.19
CA THR A 32 3.46 1.12 1.34
C THR A 32 2.10 0.55 0.92
N VAL A 33 1.88 -0.70 1.29
CA VAL A 33 0.60 -1.38 1.04
C VAL A 33 -0.03 -1.74 2.38
N VAL A 34 -1.25 -1.30 2.61
CA VAL A 34 -2.01 -1.64 3.81
C VAL A 34 -3.13 -2.60 3.44
N LEU A 35 -3.12 -3.77 4.07
CA LEU A 35 -4.14 -4.78 3.88
C LEU A 35 -5.25 -4.58 4.90
N LEU A 36 -6.47 -4.35 4.40
CA LEU A 36 -7.66 -4.08 5.20
C LEU A 36 -8.52 -5.33 5.31
N ASP A 37 -9.23 -5.47 6.44
CA ASP A 37 -10.26 -6.50 6.63
C ASP A 37 -9.81 -7.92 6.28
N GLY A 38 -8.59 -8.29 6.66
CA GLY A 38 -8.09 -9.63 6.38
C GLY A 38 -7.75 -9.89 4.93
N ALA A 39 -7.53 -8.84 4.15
CA ALA A 39 -7.18 -8.98 2.74
C ALA A 39 -5.90 -9.81 2.55
N HIS A 40 -5.87 -10.55 1.46
CA HIS A 40 -4.70 -11.32 1.05
C HIS A 40 -4.27 -10.86 -0.34
N ALA A 41 -2.99 -10.60 -0.50
CA ALA A 41 -2.45 -10.20 -1.78
C ALA A 41 -1.03 -10.74 -1.92
N ALA A 42 -0.73 -11.31 -3.08
CA ALA A 42 0.64 -11.63 -3.46
C ALA A 42 1.24 -10.35 -4.05
N LEU A 43 2.11 -9.70 -3.29
CA LEU A 43 2.63 -8.39 -3.64
C LEU A 43 4.06 -8.47 -4.12
N PRO A 44 4.49 -7.53 -5.00
CA PRO A 44 5.88 -7.46 -5.43
C PRO A 44 6.83 -7.21 -4.25
N ASP A 45 8.04 -7.73 -4.35
CA ASP A 45 9.09 -7.44 -3.39
C ASP A 45 9.47 -5.95 -3.43
N GLY A 46 9.80 -5.40 -2.29
CA GLY A 46 10.21 -4.01 -2.17
C GLY A 46 9.14 -3.09 -1.59
N ALA A 47 7.88 -3.49 -1.62
CA ALA A 47 6.81 -2.72 -0.96
C ALA A 47 6.77 -3.03 0.53
N ALA A 48 6.56 -2.01 1.35
CA ALA A 48 6.31 -2.20 2.77
C ALA A 48 4.86 -2.63 2.95
N VAL A 49 4.64 -3.86 3.40
CA VAL A 49 3.30 -4.42 3.58
C VAL A 49 2.93 -4.40 5.04
N LYS A 50 1.79 -3.81 5.36
CA LYS A 50 1.29 -3.72 6.73
C LYS A 50 -0.17 -4.16 6.79
N ARG A 51 -0.55 -4.77 7.89
CA ARG A 51 -1.93 -5.21 8.12
C ARG A 51 -2.58 -4.30 9.16
N LEU A 52 -3.75 -3.76 8.82
CA LEU A 52 -4.52 -2.95 9.75
C LEU A 52 -4.98 -3.83 10.93
N GLY A 53 -4.73 -3.35 12.13
CA GLY A 53 -5.07 -4.07 13.35
C GLY A 53 -3.96 -4.93 13.92
N SER A 54 -3.00 -5.36 13.09
CA SER A 54 -1.84 -6.15 13.54
C SER A 54 -0.56 -5.32 13.55
N ASP A 55 -0.21 -4.74 12.39
CA ASP A 55 1.02 -3.98 12.24
C ASP A 55 0.84 -2.49 12.52
N LEU A 56 -0.37 -1.98 12.32
CA LEU A 56 -0.69 -0.59 12.60
C LEU A 56 -2.14 -0.46 13.03
N ASP A 57 -2.42 0.60 13.78
CA ASP A 57 -3.78 0.94 14.17
C ASP A 57 -4.41 1.94 13.19
N TYR A 58 -5.68 2.25 13.42
CA TYR A 58 -6.41 3.16 12.55
C TYR A 58 -5.82 4.57 12.55
N ASN A 59 -5.35 5.05 13.69
CA ASN A 59 -4.75 6.39 13.78
C ASN A 59 -3.47 6.47 12.97
N THR A 60 -2.63 5.43 13.02
CA THR A 60 -1.42 5.36 12.22
C THR A 60 -1.74 5.32 10.72
N LEU A 61 -2.80 4.61 10.35
CA LEU A 61 -3.26 4.58 8.96
C LEU A 61 -3.65 5.97 8.47
N LEU A 62 -4.38 6.75 9.29
CA LEU A 62 -4.75 8.11 8.93
C LEU A 62 -3.51 8.98 8.73
N ASP A 63 -2.49 8.84 9.58
CA ASP A 63 -1.23 9.56 9.43
C ASP A 63 -0.56 9.22 8.10
N LEU A 64 -0.54 7.95 7.72
CA LEU A 64 0.02 7.51 6.45
C LEU A 64 -0.73 8.11 5.26
N ILE A 65 -2.06 8.20 5.34
CA ILE A 65 -2.88 8.81 4.30
C ILE A 65 -2.51 10.28 4.12
N PHE A 66 -2.37 11.01 5.22
CA PHE A 66 -2.01 12.43 5.15
C PHE A 66 -0.57 12.67 4.69
N GLU A 67 0.34 11.78 5.04
CA GLU A 67 1.76 11.93 4.69
C GLU A 67 2.09 11.46 3.28
N SER A 68 1.25 10.63 2.68
CA SER A 68 1.50 10.08 1.35
C SER A 68 1.15 11.08 0.25
N ASP A 69 1.99 11.12 -0.77
CA ASP A 69 1.74 11.98 -1.94
C ASP A 69 0.59 11.45 -2.79
N HIS A 70 0.47 10.13 -2.87
CA HIS A 70 -0.57 9.45 -3.63
C HIS A 70 -1.20 8.33 -2.80
N VAL A 71 -2.52 8.27 -2.80
CA VAL A 71 -3.26 7.21 -2.12
C VAL A 71 -4.18 6.54 -3.13
N VAL A 72 -4.07 5.23 -3.26
CA VAL A 72 -4.89 4.44 -4.18
C VAL A 72 -5.64 3.38 -3.39
N THR A 73 -6.94 3.27 -3.63
CA THR A 73 -7.80 2.26 -2.98
C THR A 73 -8.19 1.20 -4.00
N TRP A 74 -8.03 -0.06 -3.61
CA TRP A 74 -8.35 -1.20 -4.47
C TRP A 74 -9.54 -2.02 -3.97
#